data_5062348a570c6380ee0ba96b6a84b9be
#
_entry.id   5062348a570c6380ee0ba96b6a84b9be
#
_cell.length_a   1.000
_cell.length_b   1.000
_cell.length_c   1.000
_cell.angle_alpha   90.00
_cell.angle_beta   90.00
_cell.angle_gamma   90.00
#
_symmetry.space_group_name_H-M   'P 1'
#
loop_
_entity.id
_entity.type
_entity.pdbx_description
1 polymer ?
#
loop_
_entity_poly.entity_id
_entity_poly.type
_entity_poly.pdbx_seq_one_letter_code
_entity_poly.pdbx_strand_id
1 'polypeptide(L)'
;MATLRRGHRRVVLMAPESSGAALVGPGETEADELLAWERPDVAALFAGDGPPVTLRDRLRGIDLAVVYSRSADLARGLGRLVPRIVGHDPAPSGGVHASQWLARPVEALGLEPPADLEPIVPTETEATGARALLDRLPEGFLAIHPGSGSPRKSWPPERFGAVLDSLPLKRPWLLVEGPADAAVAAALARRPGAVLARGLGARVLGGVLARAGLFVGHDSGVSHLAAAWGAPTLALFGPTDPAVWSPVGPRVRVVLAPEGRMDALSVDAVMTAAGTRF
;
A
#
# COMPACT_ATOMS: atom_id res chain seq x y z
N MET A 1 -3.05 5.59 -11.50
CA MET A 1 -2.19 4.86 -12.47
C MET A 1 -3.01 4.34 -13.65
N ALA A 2 -3.96 3.42 -13.44
CA ALA A 2 -4.80 2.87 -14.54
C ALA A 2 -5.36 3.91 -15.52
N THR A 3 -5.88 5.00 -14.99
CA THR A 3 -6.43 6.10 -15.80
C THR A 3 -5.40 6.75 -16.69
N LEU A 4 -4.18 6.98 -16.19
CA LEU A 4 -3.08 7.55 -16.97
C LEU A 4 -2.59 6.56 -18.03
N ARG A 5 -2.54 5.27 -17.71
CA ARG A 5 -2.09 4.22 -18.63
C ARG A 5 -2.96 4.09 -19.87
N ARG A 6 -4.29 4.20 -19.71
CA ARG A 6 -5.24 4.12 -20.84
C ARG A 6 -5.06 5.22 -21.89
N GLY A 7 -4.60 6.41 -21.47
CA GLY A 7 -4.40 7.57 -22.35
C GLY A 7 -2.96 7.79 -22.82
N HIS A 8 -1.97 7.11 -22.22
CA HIS A 8 -0.55 7.39 -22.42
C HIS A 8 0.26 6.13 -22.72
N ARG A 9 1.25 6.26 -23.59
CA ARG A 9 2.12 5.14 -23.97
C ARG A 9 3.18 4.82 -22.93
N ARG A 10 3.56 5.78 -22.09
CA ARG A 10 4.56 5.61 -21.04
C ARG A 10 4.13 6.39 -19.80
N VAL A 11 4.13 5.70 -18.68
CA VAL A 11 3.83 6.27 -17.35
C VAL A 11 5.04 6.09 -16.45
N VAL A 12 5.63 7.19 -16.01
CA VAL A 12 6.75 7.22 -15.07
C VAL A 12 6.23 7.64 -13.71
N LEU A 13 6.48 6.84 -12.69
CA LEU A 13 6.15 7.16 -11.30
C LEU A 13 7.37 7.76 -10.61
N MET A 14 7.23 8.94 -10.00
CA MET A 14 8.22 9.54 -9.15
C MET A 14 7.72 9.46 -7.69
N ALA A 15 8.35 8.66 -6.87
CA ALA A 15 7.91 8.34 -5.50
C ALA A 15 9.07 7.81 -4.65
N PRO A 16 8.94 7.70 -3.30
CA PRO A 16 9.87 6.94 -2.48
C PRO A 16 9.99 5.49 -2.98
N GLU A 17 11.20 4.95 -3.00
CA GLU A 17 11.44 3.59 -3.50
C GLU A 17 10.60 2.55 -2.76
N SER A 18 10.52 2.69 -1.44
CA SER A 18 9.80 1.75 -0.56
C SER A 18 8.30 1.60 -0.89
N SER A 19 7.65 2.66 -1.37
CA SER A 19 6.22 2.64 -1.73
C SER A 19 5.99 2.59 -3.23
N GLY A 20 6.83 3.26 -4.03
CA GLY A 20 6.69 3.33 -5.48
C GLY A 20 6.93 1.99 -6.17
N ALA A 21 7.83 1.17 -5.65
CA ALA A 21 8.14 -0.14 -6.21
C ALA A 21 6.91 -1.07 -6.29
N ALA A 22 5.94 -0.91 -5.40
CA ALA A 22 4.69 -1.68 -5.44
C ALA A 22 3.81 -1.39 -6.67
N LEU A 23 4.01 -0.23 -7.29
CA LEU A 23 3.15 0.32 -8.34
C LEU A 23 3.78 0.27 -9.74
N VAL A 24 4.94 -0.35 -9.89
CA VAL A 24 5.63 -0.50 -11.18
C VAL A 24 5.62 -1.95 -11.64
N GLY A 25 5.14 -2.19 -12.85
CA GLY A 25 5.03 -3.52 -13.41
C GLY A 25 4.38 -3.53 -14.80
N PRO A 26 4.15 -4.71 -15.37
CA PRO A 26 3.63 -4.86 -16.72
C PRO A 26 2.12 -4.66 -16.85
N GLY A 27 1.40 -4.55 -15.72
CA GLY A 27 -0.06 -4.47 -15.73
C GLY A 27 -0.60 -3.11 -16.19
N GLU A 28 -1.84 -3.08 -16.65
CA GLU A 28 -2.51 -1.86 -17.12
C GLU A 28 -2.75 -0.82 -16.00
N THR A 29 -2.69 -1.25 -14.75
CA THR A 29 -2.87 -0.39 -13.57
C THR A 29 -1.54 0.08 -12.98
N GLU A 30 -0.41 -0.24 -13.61
CA GLU A 30 0.94 -0.05 -13.09
C GLU A 30 1.71 0.99 -13.91
N ALA A 31 2.79 1.54 -13.34
CA ALA A 31 3.73 2.39 -14.06
C ALA A 31 4.77 1.55 -14.82
N ASP A 32 5.36 2.13 -15.84
CA ASP A 32 6.45 1.50 -16.60
C ASP A 32 7.80 1.62 -15.90
N GLU A 33 7.99 2.70 -15.14
CA GLU A 33 9.28 3.03 -14.52
C GLU A 33 9.08 3.77 -13.20
N LEU A 34 9.95 3.47 -12.22
CA LEU A 34 10.09 4.22 -10.98
C LEU A 34 11.33 5.13 -11.05
N LEU A 35 11.11 6.41 -10.81
CA LEU A 35 12.17 7.35 -10.45
C LEU A 35 12.11 7.59 -8.94
N ALA A 36 12.91 6.86 -8.19
CA ALA A 36 12.93 6.96 -6.74
C ALA A 36 13.40 8.35 -6.28
N TRP A 37 12.74 8.92 -5.27
CA TRP A 37 13.09 10.25 -4.72
C TRP A 37 14.47 10.28 -4.09
N GLU A 38 14.96 9.14 -3.64
CA GLU A 38 16.27 8.97 -3.02
C GLU A 38 17.42 9.09 -4.04
N ARG A 39 17.13 9.08 -5.33
CA ARG A 39 18.11 9.27 -6.38
C ARG A 39 18.64 10.71 -6.36
N PRO A 40 19.96 10.91 -6.46
CA PRO A 40 20.55 12.27 -6.45
C PRO A 40 20.01 13.19 -7.55
N ASP A 41 19.74 12.65 -8.75
CA ASP A 41 19.21 13.41 -9.88
C ASP A 41 17.75 13.85 -9.68
N VAL A 42 16.94 13.07 -8.94
CA VAL A 42 15.57 13.45 -8.55
C VAL A 42 15.59 14.41 -7.36
N ALA A 43 16.45 14.17 -6.36
CA ALA A 43 16.59 15.03 -5.20
C ALA A 43 16.99 16.48 -5.59
N ALA A 44 17.77 16.66 -6.64
CA ALA A 44 18.15 17.97 -7.18
C ALA A 44 16.95 18.83 -7.60
N LEU A 45 15.81 18.25 -7.96
CA LEU A 45 14.59 19.01 -8.27
C LEU A 45 14.03 19.76 -7.05
N PHE A 46 14.25 19.23 -5.85
CA PHE A 46 13.78 19.84 -4.60
C PHE A 46 14.74 20.91 -4.08
N ALA A 47 16.01 20.86 -4.50
CA ALA A 47 17.02 21.85 -4.11
C ALA A 47 16.94 23.16 -4.90
N GLY A 48 16.11 23.22 -5.94
CA GLY A 48 16.01 24.40 -6.80
C GLY A 48 17.13 24.54 -7.84
N ASP A 49 18.08 23.63 -7.83
CA ASP A 49 19.12 23.52 -8.84
C ASP A 49 18.52 23.12 -10.19
N GLY A 50 19.19 23.44 -11.28
CA GLY A 50 18.69 23.04 -12.61
C GLY A 50 18.63 21.51 -12.72
N PRO A 51 17.67 20.96 -13.49
CA PRO A 51 17.52 19.52 -13.63
C PRO A 51 18.79 18.90 -14.25
N PRO A 52 19.32 17.83 -13.63
CA PRO A 52 20.48 17.11 -14.18
C PRO A 52 20.22 16.54 -15.58
N VAL A 53 21.26 16.43 -16.40
CA VAL A 53 21.15 15.89 -17.76
C VAL A 53 20.56 14.47 -17.76
N THR A 54 20.97 13.64 -16.78
CA THR A 54 20.46 12.27 -16.61
C THR A 54 18.94 12.21 -16.42
N LEU A 55 18.37 13.13 -15.66
CA LEU A 55 16.93 13.20 -15.45
C LEU A 55 16.20 13.71 -16.70
N ARG A 56 16.80 14.68 -17.42
CA ARG A 56 16.29 15.16 -18.70
C ARG A 56 16.16 14.04 -19.74
N ASP A 57 17.18 13.19 -19.81
CA ASP A 57 17.15 12.05 -20.74
C ASP A 57 16.08 11.00 -20.36
N ARG A 58 15.92 10.74 -19.06
CA ARG A 58 14.89 9.82 -18.57
C ARG A 58 13.46 10.32 -18.79
N LEU A 59 13.24 11.63 -18.68
CA LEU A 59 11.92 12.25 -18.89
C LEU A 59 11.68 12.69 -20.34
N ARG A 60 12.60 12.34 -21.25
CA ARG A 60 12.40 12.64 -22.69
C ARG A 60 11.13 11.99 -23.21
N GLY A 61 10.28 12.79 -23.85
CA GLY A 61 8.99 12.34 -24.41
C GLY A 61 7.88 12.24 -23.37
N ILE A 62 8.10 12.69 -22.12
CA ILE A 62 7.03 12.93 -21.17
C ILE A 62 6.48 14.33 -21.40
N ASP A 63 5.20 14.45 -21.71
CA ASP A 63 4.53 15.71 -22.06
C ASP A 63 3.64 16.26 -20.93
N LEU A 64 3.32 15.43 -19.93
CA LEU A 64 2.48 15.79 -18.80
C LEU A 64 3.04 15.25 -17.49
N ALA A 65 3.10 16.07 -16.43
CA ALA A 65 3.32 15.62 -15.07
C ALA A 65 2.16 16.03 -14.15
N VAL A 66 1.60 15.06 -13.44
CA VAL A 66 0.66 15.28 -12.33
C VAL A 66 1.45 15.25 -11.03
N VAL A 67 1.47 16.35 -10.29
CA VAL A 67 2.36 16.57 -9.14
C VAL A 67 1.54 16.67 -7.86
N TYR A 68 1.57 15.61 -7.06
CA TYR A 68 0.95 15.55 -5.73
C TYR A 68 1.94 16.05 -4.67
N SER A 69 2.21 17.35 -4.67
CA SER A 69 3.16 17.95 -3.75
C SER A 69 2.84 19.42 -3.52
N ARG A 70 3.17 19.92 -2.33
CA ARG A 70 3.16 21.35 -1.98
C ARG A 70 4.50 22.05 -2.29
N SER A 71 5.50 21.30 -2.76
CA SER A 71 6.82 21.88 -3.09
C SER A 71 6.75 22.68 -4.39
N ALA A 72 6.92 23.98 -4.29
CA ALA A 72 7.02 24.86 -5.45
C ALA A 72 8.32 24.59 -6.26
N ASP A 73 9.39 24.16 -5.59
CA ASP A 73 10.68 23.87 -6.22
C ASP A 73 10.59 22.62 -7.10
N LEU A 74 9.91 21.57 -6.61
CA LEU A 74 9.63 20.37 -7.42
C LEU A 74 8.84 20.73 -8.68
N ALA A 75 7.75 21.46 -8.54
CA ALA A 75 6.92 21.87 -9.69
C ALA A 75 7.72 22.73 -10.67
N ARG A 76 8.53 23.68 -10.18
CA ARG A 76 9.39 24.53 -10.99
C ARG A 76 10.48 23.72 -11.70
N GLY A 77 11.12 22.77 -10.99
CA GLY A 77 12.15 21.90 -11.54
C GLY A 77 11.62 21.01 -12.65
N LEU A 78 10.47 20.38 -12.42
CA LEU A 78 9.78 19.57 -13.44
C LEU A 78 9.30 20.39 -14.63
N GLY A 79 8.83 21.62 -14.43
CA GLY A 79 8.40 22.53 -15.53
C GLY A 79 9.50 22.91 -16.51
N ARG A 80 10.77 22.68 -16.18
CA ARG A 80 11.92 22.82 -17.09
C ARG A 80 12.15 21.58 -17.97
N LEU A 81 11.51 20.46 -17.64
CA LEU A 81 11.67 19.17 -18.30
C LEU A 81 10.42 18.68 -19.00
N VAL A 82 9.24 19.00 -18.45
CA VAL A 82 7.94 18.52 -18.90
C VAL A 82 7.08 19.74 -19.30
N PRO A 83 6.50 19.74 -20.50
CA PRO A 83 5.76 20.90 -21.03
C PRO A 83 4.52 21.29 -20.20
N ARG A 84 3.84 20.31 -19.61
CA ARG A 84 2.58 20.54 -18.88
C ARG A 84 2.68 19.99 -17.46
N ILE A 85 2.45 20.85 -16.47
CA ILE A 85 2.41 20.48 -15.05
C ILE A 85 1.01 20.72 -14.51
N VAL A 86 0.45 19.71 -13.84
CA VAL A 86 -0.81 19.80 -13.10
C VAL A 86 -0.50 19.51 -11.63
N GLY A 87 -0.53 20.55 -10.80
CA GLY A 87 -0.31 20.45 -9.35
C GLY A 87 -1.62 20.09 -8.62
N HIS A 88 -1.50 19.26 -7.56
CA HIS A 88 -2.61 18.91 -6.69
C HIS A 88 -2.14 18.73 -5.25
N ASP A 89 -2.96 19.16 -4.27
CA ASP A 89 -2.65 18.93 -2.86
C ASP A 89 -2.71 17.42 -2.56
N PRO A 90 -1.64 16.83 -2.00
CA PRO A 90 -1.63 15.41 -1.65
C PRO A 90 -2.58 15.05 -0.51
N ALA A 91 -2.99 16.03 0.32
CA ALA A 91 -3.85 15.79 1.47
C ALA A 91 -5.34 15.92 1.10
N PRO A 92 -6.15 14.86 1.26
CA PRO A 92 -7.59 14.95 1.06
C PRO A 92 -8.25 16.01 1.94
N SER A 93 -9.26 16.67 1.42
CA SER A 93 -10.07 17.65 2.14
C SER A 93 -11.58 17.40 1.95
N GLY A 94 -12.39 17.94 2.84
CA GLY A 94 -13.85 17.86 2.73
C GLY A 94 -14.44 16.47 2.92
N GLY A 95 -13.76 15.56 3.64
CA GLY A 95 -14.26 14.19 3.90
C GLY A 95 -14.29 13.27 2.66
N VAL A 96 -13.64 13.68 1.58
CA VAL A 96 -13.56 12.89 0.35
C VAL A 96 -12.52 11.78 0.51
N HIS A 97 -12.81 10.58 0.02
CA HIS A 97 -11.88 9.46 0.06
C HIS A 97 -10.57 9.80 -0.69
N ALA A 98 -9.43 9.39 -0.15
CA ALA A 98 -8.10 9.73 -0.69
C ALA A 98 -7.94 9.33 -2.17
N SER A 99 -8.46 8.16 -2.57
CA SER A 99 -8.40 7.72 -3.98
C SER A 99 -9.18 8.65 -4.91
N GLN A 100 -10.36 9.11 -4.50
CA GLN A 100 -11.18 10.04 -5.27
C GLN A 100 -10.52 11.43 -5.31
N TRP A 101 -9.98 11.89 -4.17
CA TRP A 101 -9.25 13.15 -4.12
C TRP A 101 -8.06 13.16 -5.08
N LEU A 102 -7.25 12.10 -5.05
CA LEU A 102 -6.07 11.99 -5.91
C LEU A 102 -6.42 11.73 -7.39
N ALA A 103 -7.64 11.30 -7.71
CA ALA A 103 -8.11 11.16 -9.09
C ALA A 103 -8.50 12.50 -9.74
N ARG A 104 -8.91 13.50 -8.97
CA ARG A 104 -9.42 14.80 -9.48
C ARG A 104 -8.56 15.46 -10.56
N PRO A 105 -7.22 15.58 -10.42
CA PRO A 105 -6.42 16.22 -11.48
C PRO A 105 -6.42 15.42 -12.78
N VAL A 106 -6.62 14.11 -12.70
CA VAL A 106 -6.67 13.22 -13.87
C VAL A 106 -8.04 13.31 -14.53
N GLU A 107 -9.11 13.38 -13.75
CA GLU A 107 -10.48 13.63 -14.20
C GLU A 107 -10.60 14.99 -14.91
N ALA A 108 -9.95 16.03 -14.38
CA ALA A 108 -9.91 17.36 -14.99
C ALA A 108 -9.18 17.37 -16.36
N LEU A 109 -8.43 16.33 -16.67
CA LEU A 109 -7.81 16.11 -17.99
C LEU A 109 -8.71 15.34 -18.96
N GLY A 110 -9.94 15.00 -18.56
CA GLY A 110 -10.89 14.22 -19.35
C GLY A 110 -10.62 12.71 -19.31
N LEU A 111 -9.84 12.25 -18.34
CA LEU A 111 -9.53 10.84 -18.15
C LEU A 111 -10.37 10.29 -16.98
N GLU A 112 -11.24 9.34 -17.25
CA GLU A 112 -12.09 8.74 -16.22
C GLU A 112 -11.36 7.63 -15.47
N PRO A 113 -11.41 7.64 -14.12
CA PRO A 113 -10.96 6.50 -13.33
C PRO A 113 -11.77 5.25 -13.68
N PRO A 114 -11.16 4.04 -13.62
CA PRO A 114 -11.93 2.82 -13.80
C PRO A 114 -12.94 2.67 -12.66
N ALA A 115 -14.15 2.21 -12.99
CA ALA A 115 -15.21 1.96 -12.01
C ALA A 115 -14.79 0.86 -11.01
N ASP A 116 -14.12 -0.17 -11.53
CA ASP A 116 -13.57 -1.27 -10.75
C ASP A 116 -12.06 -1.33 -10.90
N LEU A 117 -11.38 -1.62 -9.79
CA LEU A 117 -9.94 -1.84 -9.78
C LEU A 117 -9.68 -3.35 -9.79
N GLU A 118 -9.12 -3.82 -10.90
CA GLU A 118 -8.61 -5.18 -10.96
C GLU A 118 -7.43 -5.35 -10.01
N PRO A 119 -7.36 -6.48 -9.29
CA PRO A 119 -6.22 -6.79 -8.45
C PRO A 119 -4.91 -6.82 -9.25
N ILE A 120 -3.84 -6.38 -8.63
CA ILE A 120 -2.50 -6.49 -9.21
C ILE A 120 -2.13 -7.97 -9.28
N VAL A 121 -1.67 -8.42 -10.44
CA VAL A 121 -1.27 -9.81 -10.67
C VAL A 121 0.25 -9.93 -10.55
N PRO A 122 0.77 -10.87 -9.74
CA PRO A 122 2.20 -11.09 -9.62
C PRO A 122 2.79 -11.59 -10.95
N THR A 123 3.96 -11.07 -11.31
CA THR A 123 4.80 -11.61 -12.38
C THR A 123 5.39 -12.98 -11.98
N GLU A 124 5.93 -13.74 -12.93
CA GLU A 124 6.60 -15.00 -12.64
C GLU A 124 7.77 -14.85 -11.67
N THR A 125 8.55 -13.78 -11.80
CA THR A 125 9.66 -13.46 -10.89
C THR A 125 9.17 -13.24 -9.46
N GLU A 126 8.09 -12.50 -9.28
CA GLU A 126 7.48 -12.23 -7.97
C GLU A 126 6.85 -13.48 -7.36
N ALA A 127 6.17 -14.27 -8.18
CA ALA A 127 5.62 -15.56 -7.77
C ALA A 127 6.72 -16.52 -7.32
N THR A 128 7.86 -16.53 -8.03
CA THR A 128 9.05 -17.31 -7.64
C THR A 128 9.64 -16.81 -6.33
N GLY A 129 9.77 -15.50 -6.15
CA GLY A 129 10.24 -14.89 -4.90
C GLY A 129 9.32 -15.18 -3.71
N ALA A 130 8.02 -15.32 -3.94
CA ALA A 130 7.03 -15.64 -2.91
C ALA A 130 7.03 -17.13 -2.51
N ARG A 131 7.49 -18.04 -3.39
CA ARG A 131 7.34 -19.50 -3.24
C ARG A 131 7.87 -20.04 -1.92
N ALA A 132 9.08 -19.64 -1.52
CA ALA A 132 9.70 -20.12 -0.28
C ALA A 132 8.88 -19.85 1.00
N LEU A 133 8.08 -18.77 1.01
CA LEU A 133 7.14 -18.50 2.09
C LEU A 133 5.85 -19.28 1.91
N LEU A 134 5.30 -19.32 0.69
CA LEU A 134 4.04 -19.98 0.39
C LEU A 134 4.11 -21.49 0.65
N ASP A 135 5.24 -22.15 0.38
CA ASP A 135 5.45 -23.58 0.65
C ASP A 135 5.37 -23.93 2.15
N ARG A 136 5.48 -22.93 3.04
CA ARG A 136 5.37 -23.08 4.49
C ARG A 136 3.98 -22.76 5.03
N LEU A 137 3.08 -22.31 4.20
CA LEU A 137 1.75 -21.83 4.56
C LEU A 137 0.66 -22.72 3.94
N PRO A 138 -0.43 -23.02 4.67
CA PRO A 138 -1.56 -23.70 4.06
C PRO A 138 -2.28 -22.79 3.06
N GLU A 139 -3.06 -23.38 2.17
CA GLU A 139 -3.94 -22.60 1.32
C GLU A 139 -4.92 -21.77 2.16
N GLY A 140 -5.15 -20.52 1.77
CA GLY A 140 -6.03 -19.60 2.48
C GLY A 140 -5.58 -19.26 3.90
N PHE A 141 -4.28 -19.19 4.13
CA PHE A 141 -3.70 -18.84 5.44
C PHE A 141 -4.16 -17.48 5.97
N LEU A 142 -4.10 -17.30 7.29
CA LEU A 142 -4.25 -15.99 7.93
C LEU A 142 -2.93 -15.22 7.82
N ALA A 143 -3.00 -13.96 7.38
CA ALA A 143 -1.90 -13.01 7.40
C ALA A 143 -2.17 -11.89 8.40
N ILE A 144 -1.20 -11.55 9.22
CA ILE A 144 -1.29 -10.49 10.22
C ILE A 144 -0.15 -9.50 10.03
N HIS A 145 -0.48 -8.21 9.99
CA HIS A 145 0.49 -7.12 10.10
C HIS A 145 0.18 -6.29 11.36
N PRO A 146 0.94 -6.47 12.45
CA PRO A 146 0.67 -5.81 13.73
C PRO A 146 1.22 -4.40 13.81
N GLY A 147 1.93 -3.94 12.78
CA GLY A 147 2.54 -2.61 12.71
C GLY A 147 1.61 -1.53 12.16
N SER A 148 1.97 -0.29 12.47
CA SER A 148 1.36 0.90 11.88
C SER A 148 2.33 2.08 11.91
N GLY A 149 2.04 3.15 11.15
CA GLY A 149 2.84 4.37 11.14
C GLY A 149 2.78 5.18 12.46
N SER A 150 2.00 4.75 13.46
CA SER A 150 1.87 5.43 14.76
C SER A 150 1.36 4.48 15.84
N PRO A 151 1.91 4.54 17.07
CA PRO A 151 1.42 3.74 18.20
C PRO A 151 -0.09 3.94 18.48
N ARG A 152 -0.63 5.13 18.21
CA ARG A 152 -2.06 5.42 18.38
C ARG A 152 -2.97 4.64 17.42
N LYS A 153 -2.44 4.16 16.31
CA LYS A 153 -3.13 3.34 15.33
C LYS A 153 -2.93 1.85 15.57
N SER A 154 -2.08 1.45 16.52
CA SER A 154 -1.73 0.06 16.75
C SER A 154 -2.66 -0.59 17.77
N TRP A 155 -3.24 -1.71 17.39
CA TRP A 155 -3.96 -2.59 18.29
C TRP A 155 -2.96 -3.32 19.21
N PRO A 156 -3.25 -3.48 20.50
CA PRO A 156 -2.33 -4.16 21.41
C PRO A 156 -1.92 -5.54 20.89
N PRO A 157 -0.62 -5.88 20.88
CA PRO A 157 -0.12 -7.16 20.33
C PRO A 157 -0.75 -8.38 20.99
N GLU A 158 -1.07 -8.28 22.29
CA GLU A 158 -1.71 -9.35 23.08
C GLU A 158 -3.07 -9.74 22.50
N ARG A 159 -3.77 -8.80 21.88
CA ARG A 159 -5.08 -9.03 21.28
C ARG A 159 -4.98 -9.78 19.94
N PHE A 160 -3.95 -9.53 19.13
CA PHE A 160 -3.63 -10.41 18.01
C PHE A 160 -3.33 -11.82 18.51
N GLY A 161 -2.61 -11.90 19.65
CA GLY A 161 -2.38 -13.16 20.32
C GLY A 161 -3.66 -13.88 20.71
N ALA A 162 -4.62 -13.19 21.29
CA ALA A 162 -5.91 -13.76 21.66
C ALA A 162 -6.73 -14.22 20.44
N VAL A 163 -6.66 -13.50 19.31
CA VAL A 163 -7.23 -13.97 18.04
C VAL A 163 -6.60 -15.31 17.64
N LEU A 164 -5.28 -15.40 17.63
CA LEU A 164 -4.57 -16.62 17.26
C LEU A 164 -4.88 -17.80 18.20
N ASP A 165 -5.05 -17.52 19.50
CA ASP A 165 -5.41 -18.54 20.51
C ASP A 165 -6.84 -19.07 20.35
N SER A 166 -7.75 -18.25 19.79
CA SER A 166 -9.14 -18.62 19.56
C SER A 166 -9.36 -19.44 18.28
N LEU A 167 -8.33 -19.57 17.42
CA LEU A 167 -8.42 -20.36 16.21
C LEU A 167 -8.45 -21.85 16.51
N PRO A 168 -9.34 -22.63 15.89
CA PRO A 168 -9.55 -24.05 16.23
C PRO A 168 -8.37 -24.97 15.86
N LEU A 169 -7.49 -24.50 15.01
CA LEU A 169 -6.31 -25.25 14.55
C LEU A 169 -5.07 -24.36 14.64
N LYS A 170 -4.00 -24.89 15.21
CA LYS A 170 -2.66 -24.27 15.19
C LYS A 170 -2.02 -24.41 13.80
N ARG A 171 -2.69 -23.84 12.78
CA ARG A 171 -2.18 -23.83 11.41
C ARG A 171 -1.08 -22.78 11.26
N PRO A 172 -0.11 -23.00 10.37
CA PRO A 172 0.83 -21.94 9.99
C PRO A 172 0.09 -20.70 9.50
N TRP A 173 0.56 -19.54 9.93
CA TRP A 173 0.01 -18.23 9.61
C TRP A 173 1.15 -17.26 9.30
N LEU A 174 0.89 -16.24 8.49
CA LEU A 174 1.88 -15.27 8.06
C LEU A 174 1.93 -14.08 9.02
N LEU A 175 3.11 -13.79 9.54
CA LEU A 175 3.41 -12.56 10.26
C LEU A 175 4.19 -11.62 9.35
N VAL A 176 3.61 -10.47 9.00
CA VAL A 176 4.30 -9.44 8.22
C VAL A 176 5.00 -8.48 9.18
N GLU A 177 6.30 -8.29 8.99
CA GLU A 177 7.10 -7.32 9.73
C GLU A 177 7.52 -6.17 8.81
N GLY A 178 7.07 -4.97 9.13
CA GLY A 178 7.52 -3.73 8.51
C GLY A 178 8.82 -3.19 9.14
N PRO A 179 9.44 -2.18 8.54
CA PRO A 179 10.72 -1.63 9.03
C PRO A 179 10.66 -1.07 10.46
N ALA A 180 9.49 -0.59 10.91
CA ALA A 180 9.29 0.02 12.22
C ALA A 180 8.67 -0.94 13.26
N ASP A 181 8.39 -2.19 12.91
CA ASP A 181 7.51 -3.07 13.68
C ASP A 181 8.24 -4.22 14.38
N ALA A 182 9.57 -4.24 14.31
CA ALA A 182 10.38 -5.37 14.77
C ALA A 182 10.08 -5.80 16.22
N ALA A 183 9.84 -4.85 17.13
CA ALA A 183 9.55 -5.17 18.53
C ALA A 183 8.20 -5.86 18.70
N VAL A 184 7.16 -5.37 17.99
CA VAL A 184 5.81 -5.94 18.04
C VAL A 184 5.77 -7.29 17.32
N ALA A 185 6.41 -7.40 16.17
CA ALA A 185 6.52 -8.63 15.42
C ALA A 185 7.27 -9.71 16.22
N ALA A 186 8.33 -9.37 16.94
CA ALA A 186 9.11 -10.32 17.77
C ALA A 186 8.27 -10.98 18.87
N ALA A 187 7.30 -10.26 19.44
CA ALA A 187 6.39 -10.85 20.44
C ALA A 187 5.47 -11.91 19.83
N LEU A 188 4.95 -11.64 18.62
CA LEU A 188 4.06 -12.55 17.91
C LEU A 188 4.81 -13.71 17.22
N ALA A 189 6.04 -13.48 16.76
CA ALA A 189 6.86 -14.48 16.09
C ALA A 189 7.19 -15.71 16.96
N ARG A 190 7.07 -15.57 18.28
CA ARG A 190 7.28 -16.69 19.25
C ARG A 190 6.06 -17.63 19.32
N ARG A 191 4.94 -17.26 18.73
CA ARG A 191 3.73 -18.08 18.74
C ARG A 191 3.83 -19.25 17.78
N PRO A 192 3.24 -20.40 18.13
CA PRO A 192 3.24 -21.57 17.24
C PRO A 192 2.66 -21.25 15.87
N GLY A 193 3.30 -21.77 14.84
CA GLY A 193 2.86 -21.64 13.46
C GLY A 193 3.20 -20.31 12.78
N ALA A 194 3.89 -19.38 13.45
CA ALA A 194 4.30 -18.11 12.83
C ALA A 194 5.31 -18.33 11.69
N VAL A 195 4.97 -17.89 10.50
CA VAL A 195 5.86 -17.79 9.33
C VAL A 195 6.14 -16.31 9.10
N LEU A 196 7.39 -15.90 9.31
CA LEU A 196 7.75 -14.49 9.27
C LEU A 196 8.10 -14.04 7.86
N ALA A 197 7.41 -12.99 7.39
CA ALA A 197 7.74 -12.23 6.20
C ALA A 197 8.47 -10.94 6.60
N ARG A 198 9.78 -10.91 6.37
CA ARG A 198 10.66 -9.79 6.70
C ARG A 198 11.51 -9.41 5.50
N GLY A 199 11.69 -8.11 5.26
CA GLY A 199 12.62 -7.59 4.25
C GLY A 199 12.24 -7.94 2.81
N LEU A 200 10.96 -8.26 2.56
CA LEU A 200 10.47 -8.53 1.21
C LEU A 200 10.22 -7.22 0.46
N GLY A 201 10.55 -7.20 -0.81
CA GLY A 201 10.07 -6.17 -1.71
C GLY A 201 8.53 -6.16 -1.75
N ALA A 202 7.94 -4.98 -1.90
CA ALA A 202 6.48 -4.79 -1.81
C ALA A 202 5.70 -5.69 -2.79
N ARG A 203 6.21 -5.91 -3.99
CA ARG A 203 5.55 -6.75 -5.00
C ARG A 203 5.59 -8.24 -4.64
N VAL A 204 6.71 -8.74 -4.13
CA VAL A 204 6.81 -10.12 -3.62
C VAL A 204 5.87 -10.32 -2.43
N LEU A 205 5.85 -9.37 -1.50
CA LEU A 205 4.91 -9.40 -0.37
C LEU A 205 3.46 -9.37 -0.86
N GLY A 206 3.12 -8.53 -1.83
CA GLY A 206 1.81 -8.49 -2.45
C GLY A 206 1.41 -9.85 -3.05
N GLY A 207 2.32 -10.50 -3.77
CA GLY A 207 2.10 -11.86 -4.31
C GLY A 207 1.86 -12.91 -3.23
N VAL A 208 2.54 -12.81 -2.08
CA VAL A 208 2.24 -13.67 -0.93
C VAL A 208 0.85 -13.36 -0.36
N LEU A 209 0.54 -12.08 -0.12
CA LEU A 209 -0.73 -11.65 0.47
C LEU A 209 -1.94 -11.99 -0.42
N ALA A 210 -1.80 -11.97 -1.74
CA ALA A 210 -2.85 -12.38 -2.68
C ALA A 210 -3.37 -13.81 -2.44
N ARG A 211 -2.57 -14.67 -1.80
CA ARG A 211 -2.91 -16.07 -1.47
C ARG A 211 -3.53 -16.24 -0.08
N ALA A 212 -3.58 -15.16 0.71
CA ALA A 212 -4.18 -15.21 2.04
C ALA A 212 -5.71 -15.39 1.96
N GLY A 213 -6.25 -16.23 2.84
CA GLY A 213 -7.69 -16.34 3.05
C GLY A 213 -8.27 -15.14 3.80
N LEU A 214 -7.44 -14.53 4.67
CA LEU A 214 -7.73 -13.29 5.37
C LEU A 214 -6.42 -12.58 5.72
N PHE A 215 -6.37 -11.29 5.44
CA PHE A 215 -5.37 -10.37 5.99
C PHE A 215 -6.01 -9.51 7.09
N VAL A 216 -5.33 -9.38 8.23
CA VAL A 216 -5.73 -8.49 9.33
C VAL A 216 -4.60 -7.52 9.62
N GLY A 217 -4.88 -6.24 9.57
CA GLY A 217 -3.90 -5.19 9.84
C GLY A 217 -4.56 -3.85 10.16
N HIS A 218 -3.74 -2.84 10.45
CA HIS A 218 -4.18 -1.49 10.77
C HIS A 218 -4.34 -0.61 9.53
N ASP A 219 -4.75 0.65 9.70
CA ASP A 219 -4.57 1.72 8.71
C ASP A 219 -3.06 1.90 8.44
N SER A 220 -2.55 1.18 7.45
CA SER A 220 -1.14 1.11 7.08
C SER A 220 -0.94 0.77 5.61
N GLY A 221 0.24 1.08 5.07
CA GLY A 221 0.59 0.76 3.68
C GLY A 221 0.45 -0.72 3.33
N VAL A 222 0.70 -1.64 4.28
CA VAL A 222 0.56 -3.09 4.06
C VAL A 222 -0.91 -3.49 3.87
N SER A 223 -1.85 -2.85 4.56
CA SER A 223 -3.29 -3.09 4.37
C SER A 223 -3.76 -2.63 2.99
N HIS A 224 -3.25 -1.49 2.51
CA HIS A 224 -3.50 -1.03 1.14
C HIS A 224 -2.89 -1.99 0.11
N LEU A 225 -1.68 -2.48 0.36
CA LEU A 225 -1.04 -3.47 -0.49
C LEU A 225 -1.88 -4.75 -0.57
N ALA A 226 -2.29 -5.32 0.58
CA ALA A 226 -3.11 -6.52 0.62
C ALA A 226 -4.41 -6.36 -0.18
N ALA A 227 -5.12 -5.23 0.01
CA ALA A 227 -6.35 -4.92 -0.70
C ALA A 227 -6.14 -4.77 -2.21
N ALA A 228 -5.09 -4.05 -2.65
CA ALA A 228 -4.75 -3.84 -4.05
C ALA A 228 -4.37 -5.14 -4.78
N TRP A 229 -3.84 -6.12 -4.06
CA TRP A 229 -3.52 -7.47 -4.57
C TRP A 229 -4.67 -8.46 -4.39
N GLY A 230 -5.85 -7.97 -4.01
CA GLY A 230 -7.11 -8.73 -3.95
C GLY A 230 -7.24 -9.66 -2.73
N ALA A 231 -6.37 -9.56 -1.73
CA ALA A 231 -6.53 -10.30 -0.48
C ALA A 231 -7.84 -9.89 0.24
N PRO A 232 -8.61 -10.83 0.82
CA PRO A 232 -9.63 -10.47 1.79
C PRO A 232 -8.98 -9.72 2.94
N THR A 233 -9.33 -8.43 3.12
CA THR A 233 -8.65 -7.53 4.03
C THR A 233 -9.59 -7.04 5.12
N LEU A 234 -9.22 -7.26 6.38
CA LEU A 234 -9.86 -6.68 7.55
C LEU A 234 -8.94 -5.57 8.10
N ALA A 235 -9.31 -4.33 7.86
CA ALA A 235 -8.54 -3.17 8.27
C ALA A 235 -9.08 -2.60 9.59
N LEU A 236 -8.21 -2.54 10.61
CA LEU A 236 -8.54 -2.02 11.93
C LEU A 236 -8.21 -0.54 11.98
N PHE A 237 -9.23 0.28 12.24
CA PHE A 237 -9.12 1.72 12.29
C PHE A 237 -9.31 2.25 13.71
N GLY A 238 -8.46 3.18 14.11
CA GLY A 238 -8.54 3.91 15.38
C GLY A 238 -8.83 5.40 15.13
N PRO A 239 -7.82 6.27 15.30
CA PRO A 239 -8.02 7.73 15.26
C PRO A 239 -8.19 8.30 13.85
N THR A 240 -7.98 7.53 12.82
CA THR A 240 -8.12 7.96 11.42
C THR A 240 -9.51 7.63 10.89
N ASP A 241 -10.03 8.50 10.03
CA ASP A 241 -11.36 8.32 9.42
C ASP A 241 -11.28 7.30 8.26
N PRO A 242 -11.95 6.14 8.37
CA PRO A 242 -11.98 5.16 7.30
C PRO A 242 -12.72 5.64 6.03
N ALA A 243 -13.64 6.61 6.16
CA ALA A 243 -14.28 7.21 4.99
C ALA A 243 -13.26 7.91 4.07
N VAL A 244 -12.13 8.36 4.64
CA VAL A 244 -11.05 9.02 3.91
C VAL A 244 -9.92 8.05 3.56
N TRP A 245 -9.57 7.14 4.48
CA TRP A 245 -8.31 6.38 4.41
C TRP A 245 -8.45 4.87 4.27
N SER A 246 -9.66 4.31 4.14
CA SER A 246 -9.78 2.86 4.00
C SER A 246 -9.05 2.34 2.75
N PRO A 247 -8.47 1.14 2.80
CA PRO A 247 -7.93 0.50 1.61
C PRO A 247 -9.02 0.31 0.53
N VAL A 248 -8.65 0.49 -0.73
CA VAL A 248 -9.52 0.21 -1.87
C VAL A 248 -9.21 -1.18 -2.42
N GLY A 249 -10.23 -2.00 -2.57
CA GLY A 249 -10.10 -3.37 -3.09
C GLY A 249 -11.44 -4.10 -3.06
N PRO A 250 -11.56 -5.22 -3.79
CA PRO A 250 -12.85 -5.92 -3.96
C PRO A 250 -13.36 -6.61 -2.69
N ARG A 251 -12.50 -6.85 -1.70
CA ARG A 251 -12.83 -7.65 -0.51
C ARG A 251 -12.31 -6.98 0.77
N VAL A 252 -12.60 -5.67 0.94
CA VAL A 252 -12.18 -4.91 2.13
C VAL A 252 -13.33 -4.78 3.12
N ARG A 253 -13.03 -5.01 4.39
CA ARG A 253 -13.88 -4.71 5.54
C ARG A 253 -13.10 -3.83 6.51
N VAL A 254 -13.80 -2.91 7.14
CA VAL A 254 -13.24 -2.02 8.16
C VAL A 254 -13.89 -2.30 9.51
N VAL A 255 -13.07 -2.32 10.55
CA VAL A 255 -13.53 -2.28 11.94
C VAL A 255 -13.03 -1.01 12.58
N LEU A 256 -13.95 -0.15 13.00
CA LEU A 256 -13.62 1.08 13.68
C LEU A 256 -13.61 0.86 15.20
N ALA A 257 -12.50 1.22 15.81
CA ALA A 257 -12.36 1.16 17.26
C ALA A 257 -13.30 2.19 17.95
N PRO A 258 -13.96 1.81 19.05
CA PRO A 258 -14.79 2.73 19.83
C PRO A 258 -14.01 4.01 20.19
N GLU A 259 -14.63 5.17 19.99
CA GLU A 259 -14.04 6.49 20.27
C GLU A 259 -12.68 6.73 19.56
N GLY A 260 -12.40 6.00 18.48
CA GLY A 260 -11.11 6.06 17.78
C GLY A 260 -9.93 5.48 18.56
N ARG A 261 -10.19 4.72 19.63
CA ARG A 261 -9.18 4.18 20.53
C ARG A 261 -8.92 2.69 20.28
N MET A 262 -7.73 2.39 19.80
CA MET A 262 -7.36 1.00 19.47
C MET A 262 -7.37 0.08 20.71
N ASP A 263 -7.08 0.60 21.89
CA ASP A 263 -7.18 -0.13 23.15
C ASP A 263 -8.61 -0.43 23.60
N ALA A 264 -9.61 0.22 23.03
CA ALA A 264 -11.03 -0.07 23.26
C ALA A 264 -11.61 -1.13 22.27
N LEU A 265 -10.92 -1.43 21.18
CA LEU A 265 -11.38 -2.41 20.21
C LEU A 265 -11.25 -3.83 20.77
N SER A 266 -12.36 -4.53 20.94
CA SER A 266 -12.37 -5.90 21.50
C SER A 266 -11.96 -6.98 20.48
N VAL A 267 -11.46 -8.10 20.99
CA VAL A 267 -11.16 -9.29 20.18
C VAL A 267 -12.43 -9.82 19.54
N ASP A 268 -13.54 -9.86 20.26
CA ASP A 268 -14.83 -10.37 19.77
C ASP A 268 -15.36 -9.54 18.58
N ALA A 269 -15.16 -8.22 18.59
CA ALA A 269 -15.54 -7.37 17.47
C ALA A 269 -14.72 -7.71 16.20
N VAL A 270 -13.42 -7.94 16.35
CA VAL A 270 -12.54 -8.34 15.25
C VAL A 270 -12.89 -9.74 14.74
N MET A 271 -13.13 -10.70 15.64
CA MET A 271 -13.54 -12.07 15.28
C MET A 271 -14.88 -12.08 14.56
N THR A 272 -15.86 -11.32 15.06
CA THR A 272 -17.17 -11.19 14.41
C THR A 272 -17.07 -10.61 13.00
N ALA A 273 -16.25 -9.56 12.82
CA ALA A 273 -16.02 -8.94 11.52
C ALA A 273 -15.27 -9.87 10.54
N ALA A 274 -14.37 -10.69 11.06
CA ALA A 274 -13.66 -11.70 10.27
C ALA A 274 -14.61 -12.82 9.79
N GLY A 275 -15.62 -13.15 10.59
CA GLY A 275 -16.60 -14.19 10.29
C GLY A 275 -15.95 -15.58 10.28
N THR A 276 -16.49 -16.50 9.46
CA THR A 276 -15.99 -17.90 9.35
C THR A 276 -14.74 -18.04 8.48
N ARG A 277 -13.97 -16.98 8.29
CA ARG A 277 -12.79 -16.97 7.39
C ARG A 277 -11.46 -17.33 8.06
N PHE A 278 -11.49 -17.68 9.33
CA PHE A 278 -10.32 -18.20 10.06
C PHE A 278 -10.09 -19.69 9.81
#